data_1a51e22724ce83dd527b02614897e4ca
#
_entry.id   1a51e22724ce83dd527b02614897e4ca
#
_cell.length_a   1.000
_cell.length_b   1.000
_cell.length_c   1.000
_cell.angle_alpha   90.00
_cell.angle_beta   90.00
_cell.angle_gamma   90.00
#
_symmetry.space_group_name_H-M   'P 1'
#
loop_
_entity.id
_entity.type
_entity.pdbx_description
1 polymer ?
#
loop_
_entity_poly.entity_id
_entity_poly.type
_entity_poly.pdbx_seq_one_letter_code
_entity_poly.pdbx_strand_id
1 'polypeptide(L)'
;MITGLTLKNSIISGANNLSNRRAKVDELNVFPVPDGDTGTNMGMTIGAARTELLNLPDDCTVEKAAQVTASAMLRGARGNSGVISSLLFRGFSKALQGKKTADAKDLVQALEKGVEGAYKAVMKPTEGTMLTVARVASEEAAASGIADAVELWQLVCTAAQRALDNTPEQLPVLKKAGVVDAGGQGLVYIFEGMLSVFKDNHIIAADEAPEKSAKLSTSGAGKGVYTDDLMKVEDIKNGYCTQFLVNKNDGASSNKLRAFLESNGDSVVVIEDDEVIKEYKNPMVIIILPKYL
;
A
#
# COMPACT_ATOMS: atom_id res chain seq x y z
N MET A 1 12.76 -4.11 -20.76
CA MET A 1 13.64 -3.52 -19.70
C MET A 1 13.02 -2.23 -19.20
N ILE A 2 12.85 -2.09 -17.88
CA ILE A 2 12.31 -0.90 -17.21
C ILE A 2 13.48 -0.04 -16.75
N THR A 3 13.47 1.23 -17.11
CA THR A 3 14.46 2.23 -16.65
C THR A 3 14.00 2.90 -15.36
N GLY A 4 14.88 3.66 -14.70
CA GLY A 4 14.48 4.44 -13.52
C GLY A 4 13.41 5.47 -13.84
N LEU A 5 13.51 6.14 -14.99
CA LEU A 5 12.48 7.07 -15.48
C LEU A 5 11.13 6.36 -15.70
N THR A 6 11.16 5.18 -16.34
CA THR A 6 9.95 4.40 -16.57
C THR A 6 9.28 3.99 -15.25
N LEU A 7 10.06 3.51 -14.27
CA LEU A 7 9.53 3.16 -12.94
C LEU A 7 8.99 4.39 -12.20
N LYS A 8 9.76 5.49 -12.19
CA LYS A 8 9.33 6.78 -11.63
C LYS A 8 7.96 7.19 -12.18
N ASN A 9 7.84 7.26 -13.50
CA ASN A 9 6.63 7.69 -14.18
C ASN A 9 5.46 6.71 -13.95
N SER A 10 5.74 5.41 -13.88
CA SER A 10 4.70 4.39 -13.62
C SER A 10 4.09 4.57 -12.23
N ILE A 11 4.89 4.83 -11.22
CA ILE A 11 4.40 5.05 -9.86
C ILE A 11 3.61 6.36 -9.77
N ILE A 12 4.06 7.43 -10.44
CA ILE A 12 3.31 8.68 -10.54
C ILE A 12 1.95 8.43 -11.21
N SER A 13 1.91 7.67 -12.30
CA SER A 13 0.68 7.30 -13.00
C SER A 13 -0.26 6.46 -12.10
N GLY A 14 0.29 5.49 -11.37
CA GLY A 14 -0.46 4.70 -10.39
C GLY A 14 -1.07 5.55 -9.28
N ALA A 15 -0.31 6.51 -8.77
CA ALA A 15 -0.80 7.46 -7.76
C ALA A 15 -1.95 8.33 -8.28
N ASN A 16 -1.82 8.84 -9.51
CA ASN A 16 -2.86 9.63 -10.15
C ASN A 16 -4.13 8.79 -10.42
N ASN A 17 -3.96 7.57 -10.93
CA ASN A 17 -5.07 6.66 -11.22
C ASN A 17 -5.90 6.33 -9.98
N LEU A 18 -5.22 6.06 -8.85
CA LEU A 18 -5.90 5.85 -7.58
C LEU A 18 -6.56 7.12 -7.07
N SER A 19 -5.86 8.27 -7.14
CA SER A 19 -6.40 9.56 -6.67
C SER A 19 -7.67 9.94 -7.39
N ASN A 20 -7.73 9.77 -8.71
CA ASN A 20 -8.90 10.05 -9.53
C ASN A 20 -10.11 9.16 -9.19
N ARG A 21 -9.87 7.98 -8.59
CA ARG A 21 -10.87 6.98 -8.24
C ARG A 21 -11.04 6.76 -6.75
N ARG A 22 -10.41 7.59 -5.91
CA ARG A 22 -10.39 7.40 -4.45
C ARG A 22 -11.78 7.27 -3.83
N ALA A 23 -12.74 8.09 -4.27
CA ALA A 23 -14.11 8.05 -3.77
C ALA A 23 -14.78 6.67 -3.99
N LYS A 24 -14.52 6.04 -5.15
CA LYS A 24 -14.98 4.68 -5.41
C LYS A 24 -14.38 3.66 -4.43
N VAL A 25 -13.11 3.82 -4.07
CA VAL A 25 -12.45 2.92 -3.10
C VAL A 25 -12.99 3.19 -1.68
N ASP A 26 -13.25 4.45 -1.33
CA ASP A 26 -13.86 4.81 -0.06
C ASP A 26 -15.27 4.19 0.10
N GLU A 27 -16.07 4.17 -0.97
CA GLU A 27 -17.41 3.54 -0.99
C GLU A 27 -17.39 2.02 -0.77
N LEU A 28 -16.29 1.33 -1.11
CA LEU A 28 -16.13 -0.11 -0.91
C LEU A 28 -15.71 -0.48 0.51
N ASN A 29 -15.33 0.50 1.33
CA ASN A 29 -14.73 0.27 2.63
C ASN A 29 -15.76 -0.21 3.68
N VAL A 30 -15.84 -1.52 3.86
CA VAL A 30 -16.68 -2.16 4.88
C VAL A 30 -15.89 -3.01 5.88
N PHE A 31 -14.61 -3.23 5.63
CA PHE A 31 -13.72 -4.04 6.47
C PHE A 31 -12.31 -3.43 6.53
N PRO A 32 -11.61 -3.49 7.67
CA PRO A 32 -12.06 -3.99 8.99
C PRO A 32 -13.01 -3.03 9.71
N VAL A 33 -12.95 -1.75 9.42
CA VAL A 33 -13.82 -0.69 9.97
C VAL A 33 -14.48 0.04 8.82
N PRO A 34 -15.81 0.21 8.79
CA PRO A 34 -16.53 0.86 7.69
C PRO A 34 -16.51 2.40 7.84
N ASP A 35 -15.33 2.99 7.89
CA ASP A 35 -15.14 4.45 8.07
C ASP A 35 -15.03 5.20 6.73
N GLY A 36 -15.02 4.47 5.60
CA GLY A 36 -15.09 5.07 4.26
C GLY A 36 -13.84 5.86 3.88
N ASP A 37 -12.67 5.49 4.37
CA ASP A 37 -11.43 6.25 4.19
C ASP A 37 -10.28 5.49 3.49
N THR A 38 -10.50 4.26 3.05
CA THR A 38 -9.46 3.41 2.46
C THR A 38 -8.81 4.05 1.23
N GLY A 39 -9.60 4.58 0.30
CA GLY A 39 -9.11 5.25 -0.90
C GLY A 39 -8.36 6.53 -0.57
N THR A 40 -8.88 7.29 0.38
CA THR A 40 -8.24 8.51 0.91
C THR A 40 -6.89 8.18 1.55
N ASN A 41 -6.82 7.19 2.43
CA ASN A 41 -5.59 6.77 3.10
C ASN A 41 -4.53 6.25 2.12
N MET A 42 -4.91 5.38 1.19
CA MET A 42 -3.99 4.88 0.17
C MET A 42 -3.54 6.00 -0.77
N GLY A 43 -4.46 6.87 -1.19
CA GLY A 43 -4.17 8.03 -2.04
C GLY A 43 -3.17 8.99 -1.40
N MET A 44 -3.34 9.32 -0.11
CA MET A 44 -2.39 10.14 0.65
C MET A 44 -1.03 9.46 0.78
N THR A 45 -1.02 8.15 1.00
CA THR A 45 0.22 7.37 1.17
C THR A 45 1.05 7.35 -0.11
N ILE A 46 0.46 6.99 -1.25
CA ILE A 46 1.19 6.96 -2.52
C ILE A 46 1.41 8.37 -3.08
N GLY A 47 0.55 9.31 -2.73
CA GLY A 47 0.70 10.73 -3.05
C GLY A 47 1.97 11.34 -2.46
N ALA A 48 2.39 10.91 -1.26
CA ALA A 48 3.68 11.29 -0.70
C ALA A 48 4.84 10.85 -1.61
N ALA A 49 4.80 9.63 -2.12
CA ALA A 49 5.80 9.15 -3.08
C ALA A 49 5.75 9.95 -4.40
N ARG A 50 4.56 10.21 -4.94
CA ARG A 50 4.39 11.03 -6.14
C ARG A 50 5.08 12.39 -5.99
N THR A 51 4.88 13.06 -4.86
CA THR A 51 5.48 14.38 -4.62
C THR A 51 7.01 14.35 -4.65
N GLU A 52 7.62 13.36 -4.03
CA GLU A 52 9.08 13.22 -4.03
C GLU A 52 9.62 12.77 -5.39
N LEU A 53 8.91 11.87 -6.07
CA LEU A 53 9.29 11.39 -7.41
C LEU A 53 9.25 12.49 -8.46
N LEU A 54 8.33 13.45 -8.38
CA LEU A 54 8.29 14.59 -9.29
C LEU A 54 9.57 15.45 -9.21
N ASN A 55 10.23 15.46 -8.06
CA ASN A 55 11.50 16.18 -7.86
C ASN A 55 12.73 15.32 -8.16
N LEU A 56 12.56 14.03 -8.48
CA LEU A 56 13.67 13.14 -8.78
C LEU A 56 14.14 13.36 -10.24
N PRO A 57 15.45 13.48 -10.53
CA PRO A 57 15.96 13.61 -11.89
C PRO A 57 15.56 12.43 -12.80
N ASP A 58 15.45 12.69 -14.11
CA ASP A 58 14.99 11.68 -15.08
C ASP A 58 16.05 10.61 -15.40
N ASP A 59 17.31 10.88 -15.11
CA ASP A 59 18.43 9.94 -15.23
C ASP A 59 18.61 9.02 -14.01
N CYS A 60 17.64 9.01 -13.10
CA CYS A 60 17.66 8.17 -11.90
C CYS A 60 17.70 6.67 -12.26
N THR A 61 18.28 5.88 -11.36
CA THR A 61 18.23 4.41 -11.44
C THR A 61 16.91 3.85 -10.96
N VAL A 62 16.59 2.61 -11.33
CA VAL A 62 15.44 1.86 -10.79
C VAL A 62 15.54 1.74 -9.28
N GLU A 63 16.71 1.44 -8.73
CA GLU A 63 16.96 1.44 -7.29
C GLU A 63 16.54 2.77 -6.64
N LYS A 64 17.00 3.90 -7.22
CA LYS A 64 16.72 5.21 -6.63
C LYS A 64 15.23 5.56 -6.67
N ALA A 65 14.55 5.30 -7.79
CA ALA A 65 13.11 5.51 -7.91
C ALA A 65 12.33 4.66 -6.90
N ALA A 66 12.68 3.37 -6.77
CA ALA A 66 12.05 2.47 -5.80
C ALA A 66 12.32 2.87 -4.34
N GLN A 67 13.56 3.29 -4.02
CA GLN A 67 13.95 3.74 -2.68
C GLN A 67 13.19 5.00 -2.26
N VAL A 68 13.12 6.00 -3.14
CA VAL A 68 12.35 7.23 -2.89
C VAL A 68 10.88 6.91 -2.65
N THR A 69 10.30 6.03 -3.49
CA THR A 69 8.92 5.58 -3.34
C THR A 69 8.67 4.95 -1.98
N ALA A 70 9.46 3.94 -1.62
CA ALA A 70 9.30 3.21 -0.37
C ALA A 70 9.43 4.12 0.86
N SER A 71 10.45 4.99 0.85
CA SER A 71 10.72 5.92 1.94
C SER A 71 9.58 6.95 2.11
N ALA A 72 9.12 7.53 1.01
CA ALA A 72 8.04 8.51 1.06
C ALA A 72 6.70 7.89 1.47
N MET A 73 6.35 6.71 0.92
CA MET A 73 5.16 5.98 1.32
C MET A 73 5.17 5.61 2.80
N LEU A 74 6.32 5.18 3.33
CA LEU A 74 6.43 4.82 4.74
C LEU A 74 6.21 6.03 5.65
N ARG A 75 6.81 7.18 5.35
CA ARG A 75 6.60 8.42 6.11
C ARG A 75 5.18 8.96 5.95
N GLY A 76 4.59 8.80 4.78
CA GLY A 76 3.25 9.25 4.43
C GLY A 76 2.14 8.25 4.73
N ALA A 77 2.44 7.07 5.26
CA ALA A 77 1.46 6.01 5.47
C ALA A 77 0.28 6.48 6.35
N ARG A 78 -0.94 6.13 5.92
CA ARG A 78 -2.18 6.44 6.64
C ARG A 78 -3.07 5.20 6.67
N GLY A 79 -3.66 4.94 7.83
CA GLY A 79 -4.54 3.79 8.04
C GLY A 79 -3.87 2.44 7.75
N ASN A 80 -4.61 1.35 7.90
CA ASN A 80 -4.12 -0.01 7.64
C ASN A 80 -3.72 -0.19 6.17
N SER A 81 -4.56 0.28 5.26
CA SER A 81 -4.34 0.15 3.81
C SER A 81 -3.08 0.88 3.34
N GLY A 82 -2.82 2.09 3.86
CA GLY A 82 -1.61 2.83 3.56
C GLY A 82 -0.36 2.16 4.11
N VAL A 83 -0.44 1.64 5.34
CA VAL A 83 0.68 0.89 5.95
C VAL A 83 1.02 -0.35 5.13
N ILE A 84 0.03 -1.19 4.82
CA ILE A 84 0.26 -2.40 4.03
C ILE A 84 0.80 -2.05 2.64
N SER A 85 0.26 -1.02 1.97
CA SER A 85 0.79 -0.53 0.71
C SER A 85 2.26 -0.11 0.83
N SER A 86 2.62 0.63 1.89
CA SER A 86 4.01 1.06 2.11
C SER A 86 4.95 -0.12 2.32
N LEU A 87 4.49 -1.19 2.98
CA LEU A 87 5.27 -2.42 3.19
C LEU A 87 5.48 -3.20 1.89
N LEU A 88 4.47 -3.28 1.04
CA LEU A 88 4.58 -3.88 -0.29
C LEU A 88 5.65 -3.16 -1.12
N PHE A 89 5.60 -1.83 -1.19
CA PHE A 89 6.60 -1.04 -1.92
C PHE A 89 7.98 -1.06 -1.27
N ARG A 90 8.06 -1.21 0.05
CA ARG A 90 9.34 -1.37 0.76
C ARG A 90 10.04 -2.68 0.40
N GLY A 91 9.33 -3.80 0.38
CA GLY A 91 9.89 -5.07 -0.06
C GLY A 91 10.27 -5.04 -1.54
N PHE A 92 9.42 -4.43 -2.38
CA PHE A 92 9.68 -4.18 -3.79
C PHE A 92 11.00 -3.39 -3.99
N SER A 93 11.20 -2.33 -3.25
CA SER A 93 12.43 -1.53 -3.29
C SER A 93 13.67 -2.32 -2.89
N LYS A 94 13.57 -3.14 -1.84
CA LYS A 94 14.70 -3.97 -1.38
C LYS A 94 15.19 -4.95 -2.44
N ALA A 95 14.30 -5.53 -3.23
CA ALA A 95 14.68 -6.44 -4.30
C ALA A 95 15.37 -5.72 -5.47
N LEU A 96 15.16 -4.42 -5.61
CA LEU A 96 15.74 -3.60 -6.68
C LEU A 96 17.04 -2.89 -6.28
N GLN A 97 17.58 -3.16 -5.10
CA GLN A 97 18.86 -2.59 -4.67
C GLN A 97 19.99 -2.96 -5.65
N GLY A 98 20.84 -1.99 -5.98
CA GLY A 98 21.95 -2.13 -6.93
C GLY A 98 21.53 -2.15 -8.41
N LYS A 99 20.22 -2.05 -8.73
CA LYS A 99 19.72 -2.15 -10.10
C LYS A 99 19.65 -0.76 -10.77
N LYS A 100 20.30 -0.62 -11.93
CA LYS A 100 20.13 0.57 -12.78
C LYS A 100 18.85 0.49 -13.61
N THR A 101 18.55 -0.70 -14.12
CA THR A 101 17.34 -1.08 -14.87
C THR A 101 16.80 -2.37 -14.30
N ALA A 102 15.53 -2.69 -14.56
CA ALA A 102 14.91 -3.95 -14.16
C ALA A 102 14.34 -4.69 -15.37
N ASP A 103 14.48 -6.01 -15.37
CA ASP A 103 13.79 -6.90 -16.30
C ASP A 103 12.56 -7.55 -15.66
N ALA A 104 11.91 -8.46 -16.36
CA ALA A 104 10.74 -9.17 -15.84
C ALA A 104 11.08 -9.99 -14.58
N LYS A 105 12.25 -10.62 -14.54
CA LYS A 105 12.69 -11.42 -13.40
C LYS A 105 12.92 -10.55 -12.15
N ASP A 106 13.50 -9.37 -12.34
CA ASP A 106 13.68 -8.39 -11.26
C ASP A 106 12.34 -7.92 -10.71
N LEU A 107 11.34 -7.70 -11.59
CA LEU A 107 9.98 -7.31 -11.17
C LEU A 107 9.25 -8.43 -10.41
N VAL A 108 9.40 -9.68 -10.83
CA VAL A 108 8.88 -10.85 -10.09
C VAL A 108 9.46 -10.88 -8.68
N GLN A 109 10.79 -10.82 -8.55
CA GLN A 109 11.45 -10.80 -7.25
C GLN A 109 11.01 -9.63 -6.37
N ALA A 110 10.77 -8.46 -7.01
CA ALA A 110 10.29 -7.28 -6.31
C ALA A 110 8.87 -7.47 -5.75
N LEU A 111 7.97 -8.09 -6.51
CA LEU A 111 6.62 -8.43 -6.06
C LEU A 111 6.66 -9.45 -4.92
N GLU A 112 7.44 -10.54 -5.06
CA GLU A 112 7.60 -11.57 -4.03
C GLU A 112 8.11 -10.98 -2.71
N LYS A 113 9.16 -10.13 -2.77
CA LYS A 113 9.70 -9.47 -1.58
C LYS A 113 8.74 -8.47 -0.96
N GLY A 114 7.93 -7.80 -1.79
CA GLY A 114 6.84 -6.94 -1.32
C GLY A 114 5.82 -7.72 -0.50
N VAL A 115 5.33 -8.81 -1.05
CA VAL A 115 4.35 -9.69 -0.41
C VAL A 115 4.91 -10.32 0.86
N GLU A 116 6.12 -10.90 0.81
CA GLU A 116 6.80 -11.47 1.98
C GLU A 116 6.90 -10.44 3.12
N GLY A 117 7.31 -9.22 2.78
CA GLY A 117 7.46 -8.13 3.76
C GLY A 117 6.14 -7.71 4.39
N ALA A 118 5.07 -7.62 3.60
CA ALA A 118 3.75 -7.24 4.09
C ALA A 118 3.14 -8.34 4.99
N TYR A 119 3.16 -9.60 4.56
CA TYR A 119 2.65 -10.73 5.37
C TYR A 119 3.42 -10.91 6.68
N LYS A 120 4.74 -10.71 6.67
CA LYS A 120 5.58 -10.82 7.87
C LYS A 120 5.30 -9.71 8.89
N ALA A 121 4.93 -8.52 8.42
CA ALA A 121 4.70 -7.37 9.30
C ALA A 121 3.29 -7.36 9.90
N VAL A 122 2.31 -7.91 9.20
CA VAL A 122 0.93 -8.00 9.69
C VAL A 122 0.81 -9.19 10.64
N MET A 123 0.40 -8.95 11.89
CA MET A 123 0.33 -9.99 12.93
C MET A 123 -0.66 -11.11 12.61
N LYS A 124 -1.79 -10.79 11.98
CA LYS A 124 -2.84 -11.72 11.58
C LYS A 124 -3.30 -11.43 10.16
N PRO A 125 -2.53 -11.89 9.14
CA PRO A 125 -2.94 -11.70 7.76
C PRO A 125 -4.31 -12.32 7.51
N THR A 126 -5.22 -11.54 6.93
CA THR A 126 -6.58 -12.00 6.59
C THR A 126 -6.68 -12.18 5.10
N GLU A 127 -7.12 -13.36 4.67
CA GLU A 127 -7.38 -13.64 3.26
C GLU A 127 -8.69 -12.97 2.80
N GLY A 128 -8.81 -12.73 1.50
CA GLY A 128 -9.89 -11.92 0.93
C GLY A 128 -9.67 -10.42 1.05
N THR A 129 -8.41 -9.99 1.26
CA THR A 129 -8.01 -8.58 1.38
C THR A 129 -6.94 -8.22 0.35
N MET A 130 -6.47 -6.97 0.38
CA MET A 130 -5.37 -6.50 -0.48
C MET A 130 -4.11 -7.37 -0.38
N LEU A 131 -3.89 -8.04 0.74
CA LEU A 131 -2.78 -9.01 0.90
C LEU A 131 -2.96 -10.19 -0.05
N THR A 132 -4.17 -10.74 -0.14
CA THR A 132 -4.50 -11.82 -1.09
C THR A 132 -4.33 -11.36 -2.52
N VAL A 133 -4.80 -10.16 -2.86
CA VAL A 133 -4.66 -9.58 -4.21
C VAL A 133 -3.19 -9.46 -4.60
N ALA A 134 -2.35 -8.92 -3.71
CA ALA A 134 -0.92 -8.80 -3.94
C ALA A 134 -0.25 -10.17 -4.08
N ARG A 135 -0.58 -11.12 -3.20
CA ARG A 135 -0.01 -12.48 -3.19
C ARG A 135 -0.33 -13.23 -4.47
N VAL A 136 -1.60 -13.29 -4.85
CA VAL A 136 -2.03 -14.02 -6.07
C VAL A 136 -1.37 -13.43 -7.32
N ALA A 137 -1.33 -12.10 -7.44
CA ALA A 137 -0.66 -11.44 -8.56
C ALA A 137 0.84 -11.77 -8.62
N SER A 138 1.50 -11.83 -7.47
CA SER A 138 2.92 -12.18 -7.36
C SER A 138 3.19 -13.66 -7.69
N GLU A 139 2.37 -14.57 -7.16
CA GLU A 139 2.50 -16.02 -7.40
C GLU A 139 2.32 -16.37 -8.89
N GLU A 140 1.33 -15.74 -9.56
CA GLU A 140 1.11 -15.97 -10.99
C GLU A 140 2.21 -15.35 -11.85
N ALA A 141 2.70 -14.18 -11.49
CA ALA A 141 3.85 -13.58 -12.14
C ALA A 141 5.07 -14.50 -12.05
N ALA A 142 5.34 -15.07 -10.87
CA ALA A 142 6.46 -15.99 -10.65
C ALA A 142 6.31 -17.30 -11.44
N ALA A 143 5.10 -17.82 -11.53
CA ALA A 143 4.81 -19.07 -12.24
C ALA A 143 4.78 -18.92 -13.77
N SER A 144 4.66 -17.70 -14.29
CA SER A 144 4.39 -17.44 -15.71
C SER A 144 5.57 -17.73 -16.64
N GLY A 145 6.80 -17.53 -16.17
CA GLY A 145 8.00 -17.60 -17.00
C GLY A 145 8.11 -16.49 -18.06
N ILE A 146 7.25 -15.46 -18.01
CA ILE A 146 7.25 -14.35 -18.97
C ILE A 146 8.54 -13.53 -18.83
N ALA A 147 9.23 -13.32 -19.95
CA ALA A 147 10.51 -12.60 -19.99
C ALA A 147 10.35 -11.09 -20.34
N ASP A 148 9.25 -10.72 -20.97
CA ASP A 148 8.95 -9.31 -21.27
C ASP A 148 8.28 -8.63 -20.06
N ALA A 149 8.82 -7.48 -19.67
CA ALA A 149 8.35 -6.77 -18.48
C ALA A 149 6.94 -6.17 -18.63
N VAL A 150 6.54 -5.81 -19.86
CA VAL A 150 5.20 -5.26 -20.12
C VAL A 150 4.15 -6.35 -20.09
N GLU A 151 4.42 -7.46 -20.78
CA GLU A 151 3.54 -8.64 -20.75
C GLU A 151 3.40 -9.20 -19.33
N LEU A 152 4.50 -9.27 -18.57
CA LEU A 152 4.48 -9.66 -17.16
C LEU A 152 3.57 -8.76 -16.34
N TRP A 153 3.71 -7.43 -16.49
CA TRP A 153 2.89 -6.49 -15.70
C TRP A 153 1.42 -6.52 -16.12
N GLN A 154 1.13 -6.83 -17.38
CA GLN A 154 -0.23 -7.07 -17.83
C GLN A 154 -0.85 -8.31 -17.17
N LEU A 155 -0.08 -9.39 -17.01
CA LEU A 155 -0.49 -10.55 -16.25
C LEU A 155 -0.74 -10.19 -14.77
N VAL A 156 0.16 -9.41 -14.15
CA VAL A 156 0.00 -8.92 -12.77
C VAL A 156 -1.34 -8.20 -12.59
N CYS A 157 -1.69 -7.28 -13.50
CA CYS A 157 -2.97 -6.56 -13.44
C CYS A 157 -4.16 -7.52 -13.59
N THR A 158 -4.09 -8.48 -14.52
CA THR A 158 -5.17 -9.45 -14.75
C THR A 158 -5.35 -10.38 -13.56
N ALA A 159 -4.26 -10.88 -12.99
CA ALA A 159 -4.28 -11.75 -11.82
C ALA A 159 -4.78 -11.00 -10.57
N ALA A 160 -4.34 -9.75 -10.39
CA ALA A 160 -4.81 -8.89 -9.31
C ALA A 160 -6.33 -8.63 -9.39
N GLN A 161 -6.84 -8.31 -10.58
CA GLN A 161 -8.29 -8.11 -10.79
C GLN A 161 -9.07 -9.38 -10.48
N ARG A 162 -8.65 -10.53 -10.98
CA ARG A 162 -9.33 -11.81 -10.70
C ARG A 162 -9.30 -12.15 -9.21
N ALA A 163 -8.18 -11.92 -8.53
CA ALA A 163 -8.08 -12.12 -7.09
C ALA A 163 -9.01 -11.15 -6.32
N LEU A 164 -9.10 -9.91 -6.77
CA LEU A 164 -10.02 -8.91 -6.22
C LEU A 164 -11.48 -9.34 -6.35
N ASP A 165 -11.89 -9.79 -7.54
CA ASP A 165 -13.26 -10.24 -7.79
C ASP A 165 -13.65 -11.44 -6.92
N ASN A 166 -12.67 -12.23 -6.48
CA ASN A 166 -12.85 -13.39 -5.61
C ASN A 166 -12.77 -13.07 -4.10
N THR A 167 -12.47 -11.83 -3.71
CA THR A 167 -12.36 -11.46 -2.27
C THR A 167 -13.66 -11.68 -1.49
N PRO A 168 -14.89 -11.48 -2.06
CA PRO A 168 -16.14 -11.75 -1.33
C PRO A 168 -16.33 -13.23 -0.98
N GLU A 169 -15.76 -14.15 -1.78
CA GLU A 169 -15.87 -15.59 -1.49
C GLU A 169 -14.93 -16.03 -0.35
N GLN A 170 -13.90 -15.24 -0.06
CA GLN A 170 -12.92 -15.52 0.99
C GLN A 170 -13.22 -14.76 2.30
N LEU A 171 -13.89 -13.61 2.23
CA LEU A 171 -14.20 -12.78 3.39
C LEU A 171 -15.72 -12.53 3.49
N PRO A 172 -16.41 -13.24 4.38
CA PRO A 172 -17.88 -13.23 4.45
C PRO A 172 -18.52 -11.85 4.63
N VAL A 173 -17.83 -10.90 5.27
CA VAL A 173 -18.33 -9.54 5.43
C VAL A 173 -18.45 -8.81 4.10
N LEU A 174 -17.51 -9.02 3.17
CA LEU A 174 -17.55 -8.45 1.83
C LEU A 174 -18.71 -9.06 1.03
N LYS A 175 -18.90 -10.38 1.14
CA LYS A 175 -20.01 -11.09 0.48
C LYS A 175 -21.37 -10.58 0.98
N LYS A 176 -21.52 -10.39 2.31
CA LYS A 176 -22.74 -9.84 2.93
C LYS A 176 -23.02 -8.42 2.44
N ALA A 177 -21.97 -7.60 2.29
CA ALA A 177 -22.08 -6.23 1.81
C ALA A 177 -22.24 -6.12 0.28
N GLY A 178 -21.95 -7.19 -0.47
CA GLY A 178 -22.00 -7.19 -1.94
C GLY A 178 -20.89 -6.36 -2.59
N VAL A 179 -19.73 -6.27 -1.94
CA VAL A 179 -18.59 -5.48 -2.42
C VAL A 179 -17.31 -6.31 -2.44
N VAL A 180 -16.31 -5.84 -3.18
CA VAL A 180 -14.94 -6.36 -3.16
C VAL A 180 -14.10 -5.65 -2.11
N ASP A 181 -12.90 -6.16 -1.81
CA ASP A 181 -12.00 -5.50 -0.86
C ASP A 181 -11.54 -4.13 -1.36
N ALA A 182 -11.77 -3.10 -0.55
CA ALA A 182 -11.44 -1.71 -0.88
C ALA A 182 -9.94 -1.51 -1.08
N GLY A 183 -9.09 -2.08 -0.20
CA GLY A 183 -7.64 -2.01 -0.32
C GLY A 183 -7.12 -2.72 -1.56
N GLY A 184 -7.68 -3.89 -1.90
CA GLY A 184 -7.40 -4.62 -3.12
C GLY A 184 -7.78 -3.83 -4.37
N GLN A 185 -8.94 -3.16 -4.37
CA GLN A 185 -9.34 -2.28 -5.48
C GLN A 185 -8.36 -1.13 -5.65
N GLY A 186 -7.91 -0.51 -4.56
CA GLY A 186 -6.91 0.55 -4.61
C GLY A 186 -5.58 0.05 -5.20
N LEU A 187 -5.16 -1.17 -4.83
CA LEU A 187 -3.94 -1.78 -5.36
C LEU A 187 -4.05 -2.06 -6.87
N VAL A 188 -5.19 -2.57 -7.34
CA VAL A 188 -5.46 -2.77 -8.77
C VAL A 188 -5.34 -1.45 -9.53
N TYR A 189 -5.93 -0.37 -9.03
CA TYR A 189 -5.80 0.94 -9.67
C TYR A 189 -4.36 1.44 -9.75
N ILE A 190 -3.54 1.17 -8.73
CA ILE A 190 -2.10 1.49 -8.78
C ILE A 190 -1.43 0.68 -9.89
N PHE A 191 -1.64 -0.62 -9.95
CA PHE A 191 -1.03 -1.51 -10.95
C PHE A 191 -1.44 -1.16 -12.38
N GLU A 192 -2.72 -0.83 -12.62
CA GLU A 192 -3.21 -0.35 -13.92
C GLU A 192 -2.54 0.96 -14.35
N GLY A 193 -2.41 1.91 -13.41
CA GLY A 193 -1.71 3.16 -13.68
C GLY A 193 -0.23 2.96 -14.00
N MET A 194 0.43 1.97 -13.36
CA MET A 194 1.79 1.59 -13.71
C MET A 194 1.86 0.95 -15.10
N LEU A 195 0.90 0.09 -15.44
CA LEU A 195 0.82 -0.57 -16.75
C LEU A 195 0.71 0.43 -17.89
N SER A 196 -0.05 1.51 -17.75
CA SER A 196 -0.22 2.53 -18.79
C SER A 196 1.12 3.15 -19.22
N VAL A 197 2.05 3.29 -18.27
CA VAL A 197 3.41 3.78 -18.58
C VAL A 197 4.28 2.67 -19.15
N PHE A 198 4.25 1.47 -18.61
CA PHE A 198 5.05 0.36 -19.12
C PHE A 198 4.70 0.02 -20.57
N LYS A 199 3.42 0.08 -20.92
CA LYS A 199 2.91 -0.26 -22.25
C LYS A 199 3.06 0.87 -23.26
N ASP A 200 2.58 2.06 -22.89
CA ASP A 200 2.35 3.15 -23.84
C ASP A 200 3.15 4.42 -23.47
N ASN A 201 3.98 4.37 -22.43
CA ASN A 201 4.66 5.52 -21.84
C ASN A 201 3.68 6.67 -21.48
N HIS A 202 2.41 6.31 -21.19
CA HIS A 202 1.34 7.24 -20.90
C HIS A 202 1.17 7.41 -19.39
N ILE A 203 1.42 8.60 -18.88
CA ILE A 203 1.14 8.97 -17.49
C ILE A 203 -0.31 9.44 -17.42
N ILE A 204 -1.14 8.75 -16.64
CA ILE A 204 -2.51 9.17 -16.35
C ILE A 204 -2.45 10.55 -15.66
N ALA A 205 -3.13 11.53 -16.22
CA ALA A 205 -3.20 12.86 -15.61
C ALA A 205 -3.93 12.79 -14.25
N ALA A 206 -3.47 13.58 -13.28
CA ALA A 206 -4.26 13.79 -12.08
C ALA A 206 -5.44 14.69 -12.43
N ASP A 207 -6.64 14.32 -12.01
CA ASP A 207 -7.78 15.21 -12.11
C ASP A 207 -7.49 16.48 -11.29
N GLU A 208 -7.68 17.64 -11.89
CA GLU A 208 -7.59 18.92 -11.21
C GLU A 208 -8.79 19.05 -10.24
N ALA A 209 -8.74 18.33 -9.12
CA ALA A 209 -9.63 18.67 -8.03
C ALA A 209 -9.17 20.01 -7.46
N PRO A 210 -10.05 21.02 -7.28
CA PRO A 210 -9.66 22.25 -6.60
C PRO A 210 -9.11 21.85 -5.23
N GLU A 211 -7.89 22.29 -4.93
CA GLU A 211 -7.29 22.24 -3.60
C GLU A 211 -8.16 23.02 -2.61
N LYS A 212 -9.28 22.44 -2.22
CA LYS A 212 -9.93 22.85 -0.98
C LYS A 212 -9.06 22.23 0.10
N SER A 213 -8.19 23.06 0.67
CA SER A 213 -7.51 22.78 1.92
C SER A 213 -8.40 21.88 2.78
N ALA A 214 -7.94 20.65 3.01
CA ALA A 214 -8.62 19.74 3.90
C ALA A 214 -8.60 20.36 5.31
N LYS A 215 -9.57 21.23 5.58
CA LYS A 215 -10.00 21.46 6.94
C LYS A 215 -10.49 20.10 7.40
N LEU A 216 -9.82 19.55 8.39
CA LEU A 216 -10.22 18.37 9.13
C LEU A 216 -11.65 18.60 9.63
N SER A 217 -12.65 18.28 8.82
CA SER A 217 -14.04 18.30 9.23
C SER A 217 -14.32 16.98 9.91
N THR A 218 -14.33 17.04 11.22
CA THR A 218 -14.79 15.96 12.13
C THR A 218 -16.29 15.70 12.01
N SER A 219 -16.89 15.87 10.83
CA SER A 219 -18.32 15.59 10.60
C SER A 219 -18.55 15.24 9.13
N GLY A 220 -18.29 13.99 8.82
CA GLY A 220 -18.64 13.36 7.56
C GLY A 220 -19.02 11.92 7.81
N ALA A 221 -20.13 11.69 8.53
CA ALA A 221 -20.80 10.40 8.46
C ALA A 221 -21.25 10.20 7.02
N GLY A 222 -20.41 9.56 6.21
CA GLY A 222 -20.83 8.97 4.95
C GLY A 222 -22.02 8.08 5.28
N LYS A 223 -23.06 8.13 4.46
CA LYS A 223 -24.17 7.19 4.51
C LYS A 223 -23.68 5.83 4.02
N GLY A 224 -22.76 5.21 4.79
CA GLY A 224 -22.46 3.79 4.65
C GLY A 224 -23.73 3.04 5.02
N VAL A 225 -23.98 1.96 4.33
CA VAL A 225 -25.04 1.01 4.67
C VAL A 225 -24.64 0.38 6.02
N TYR A 226 -24.99 1.07 7.10
CA TYR A 226 -24.88 0.51 8.45
C TYR A 226 -25.96 -0.57 8.56
N THR A 227 -25.55 -1.81 8.38
CA THR A 227 -26.36 -2.92 8.89
C THR A 227 -25.96 -3.13 10.34
N ASP A 228 -26.88 -2.96 11.26
CA ASP A 228 -26.74 -3.08 12.74
C ASP A 228 -26.07 -4.37 13.26
N ASP A 229 -25.75 -5.30 12.36
CA ASP A 229 -25.17 -6.62 12.66
C ASP A 229 -23.65 -6.72 12.39
N LEU A 230 -22.97 -5.68 11.87
CA LEU A 230 -21.58 -5.84 11.41
C LEU A 230 -20.55 -5.62 12.52
N MET A 231 -20.83 -4.75 13.50
CA MET A 231 -19.97 -4.57 14.67
C MET A 231 -20.68 -3.67 15.70
N LYS A 232 -20.76 -4.10 16.94
CA LYS A 232 -21.23 -3.22 18.02
C LYS A 232 -20.06 -2.38 18.51
N VAL A 233 -20.28 -1.07 18.66
CA VAL A 233 -19.30 -0.13 19.24
C VAL A 233 -18.76 -0.61 20.59
N GLU A 234 -19.56 -1.41 21.31
CA GLU A 234 -19.24 -2.03 22.60
C GLU A 234 -18.11 -3.06 22.53
N ASP A 235 -17.81 -3.61 21.34
CA ASP A 235 -16.74 -4.60 21.13
C ASP A 235 -15.37 -3.95 20.86
N ILE A 236 -15.32 -2.63 20.68
CA ILE A 236 -14.09 -1.88 20.44
C ILE A 236 -13.37 -1.61 21.75
N LYS A 237 -12.33 -2.40 22.07
CA LYS A 237 -11.52 -2.19 23.28
C LYS A 237 -10.53 -1.04 23.16
N ASN A 238 -9.96 -0.82 21.97
CA ASN A 238 -8.98 0.22 21.70
C ASN A 238 -9.55 1.14 20.60
N GLY A 239 -10.09 2.29 20.99
CA GLY A 239 -10.79 3.22 20.11
C GLY A 239 -9.88 4.19 19.33
N TYR A 240 -8.55 4.06 19.43
CA TYR A 240 -7.60 4.98 18.82
C TYR A 240 -6.60 4.24 17.94
N CYS A 241 -6.45 4.71 16.71
CA CYS A 241 -5.31 4.38 15.85
C CYS A 241 -4.21 5.41 16.09
N THR A 242 -3.06 4.97 16.60
CA THR A 242 -1.94 5.87 16.91
C THR A 242 -0.75 5.49 16.06
N GLN A 243 -0.19 6.48 15.37
CA GLN A 243 1.03 6.35 14.59
C GLN A 243 2.08 7.32 15.11
N PHE A 244 3.32 6.86 15.28
CA PHE A 244 4.43 7.73 15.62
C PHE A 244 5.75 7.23 15.04
N LEU A 245 6.67 8.17 14.83
CA LEU A 245 8.04 7.94 14.43
C LEU A 245 8.94 8.12 15.63
N VAL A 246 9.80 7.15 15.89
CA VAL A 246 10.75 7.21 17.01
C VAL A 246 12.17 7.11 16.48
N ASN A 247 13.03 8.01 16.91
CA ASN A 247 14.47 7.89 16.69
C ASN A 247 15.03 6.78 17.59
N LYS A 248 15.71 5.82 16.98
CA LYS A 248 16.38 4.75 17.71
C LYS A 248 17.70 5.28 18.27
N ASN A 249 17.88 5.17 19.58
CA ASN A 249 19.18 5.40 20.20
C ASN A 249 20.10 4.19 19.96
N ASP A 250 21.41 4.42 19.94
CA ASP A 250 22.41 3.37 19.77
C ASP A 250 22.21 2.28 20.84
N GLY A 251 22.07 1.02 20.38
CA GLY A 251 21.84 -0.14 21.25
C GLY A 251 20.38 -0.39 21.67
N ALA A 252 19.41 0.44 21.26
CA ALA A 252 18.00 0.19 21.55
C ALA A 252 17.46 -0.97 20.68
N SER A 253 16.66 -1.84 21.29
CA SER A 253 16.04 -3.00 20.61
C SER A 253 14.59 -2.71 20.25
N SER A 254 14.25 -2.79 18.97
CA SER A 254 12.87 -2.73 18.49
C SER A 254 11.98 -3.82 19.08
N ASN A 255 12.55 -4.98 19.42
CA ASN A 255 11.82 -6.11 20.02
C ASN A 255 11.23 -5.78 21.39
N LYS A 256 11.94 -5.01 22.22
CA LYS A 256 11.42 -4.60 23.54
C LYS A 256 10.23 -3.64 23.39
N LEU A 257 10.34 -2.71 22.43
CA LEU A 257 9.26 -1.79 22.16
C LEU A 257 8.05 -2.52 21.53
N ARG A 258 8.30 -3.44 20.60
CA ARG A 258 7.25 -4.31 20.04
C ARG A 258 6.51 -5.06 21.15
N ALA A 259 7.21 -5.78 22.03
CA ALA A 259 6.61 -6.52 23.12
C ALA A 259 5.79 -5.63 24.07
N PHE A 260 6.28 -4.42 24.36
CA PHE A 260 5.53 -3.44 25.16
C PHE A 260 4.24 -3.01 24.46
N LEU A 261 4.29 -2.71 23.16
CA LEU A 261 3.13 -2.27 22.39
C LEU A 261 2.12 -3.40 22.23
N GLU A 262 2.57 -4.64 21.98
CA GLU A 262 1.73 -5.83 21.87
C GLU A 262 1.00 -6.15 23.20
N SER A 263 1.57 -5.77 24.34
CA SER A 263 0.88 -5.93 25.64
C SER A 263 -0.19 -4.85 25.91
N ASN A 264 -0.18 -3.75 25.15
CA ASN A 264 -1.07 -2.60 25.36
C ASN A 264 -1.97 -2.29 24.15
N GLY A 265 -1.81 -2.97 23.03
CA GLY A 265 -2.56 -2.75 21.80
C GLY A 265 -2.87 -4.05 21.07
N ASP A 266 -3.86 -4.01 20.20
CA ASP A 266 -4.36 -5.22 19.55
C ASP A 266 -3.79 -5.48 18.15
N SER A 267 -3.29 -4.45 17.49
CA SER A 267 -2.82 -4.54 16.11
C SER A 267 -1.58 -3.68 15.96
N VAL A 268 -0.44 -4.25 16.34
CA VAL A 268 0.83 -3.52 16.38
C VAL A 268 1.66 -3.85 15.15
N VAL A 269 2.06 -2.83 14.40
CA VAL A 269 3.08 -2.93 13.36
C VAL A 269 4.28 -2.10 13.77
N VAL A 270 5.43 -2.75 13.95
CA VAL A 270 6.70 -2.09 14.23
C VAL A 270 7.63 -2.30 13.04
N ILE A 271 8.01 -1.21 12.39
CA ILE A 271 8.92 -1.22 11.26
C ILE A 271 10.23 -0.58 11.70
N GLU A 272 11.30 -1.34 11.61
CA GLU A 272 12.66 -0.84 11.79
C GLU A 272 13.29 -0.65 10.42
N ASP A 273 13.82 0.52 10.15
CA ASP A 273 14.46 0.84 8.88
C ASP A 273 15.72 1.67 9.11
N ASP A 274 16.82 1.16 8.58
CA ASP A 274 18.12 1.84 8.64
C ASP A 274 18.32 2.81 7.47
N GLU A 275 17.46 2.75 6.44
CA GLU A 275 17.64 3.49 5.19
C GLU A 275 16.74 4.71 5.03
N VAL A 276 15.63 4.76 5.76
CA VAL A 276 14.55 5.74 5.50
C VAL A 276 14.95 7.17 5.85
N ILE A 277 15.94 7.35 6.71
CA ILE A 277 16.30 8.71 7.14
C ILE A 277 17.82 8.88 7.25
N LYS A 278 18.43 9.36 6.17
CA LYS A 278 19.80 9.89 6.25
C LYS A 278 19.91 11.16 7.10
N GLU A 279 18.81 11.85 7.39
CA GLU A 279 18.78 13.07 8.22
C GLU A 279 18.48 12.80 9.70
N TYR A 280 17.88 11.65 10.03
CA TYR A 280 17.64 11.23 11.41
C TYR A 280 18.32 9.90 11.64
N LYS A 281 19.31 9.86 12.52
CA LYS A 281 20.02 8.62 12.85
C LYS A 281 19.03 7.55 13.35
N ASN A 282 18.80 6.51 12.54
CA ASN A 282 18.03 5.30 12.85
C ASN A 282 16.57 5.53 13.34
N PRO A 283 15.63 5.97 12.51
CA PRO A 283 14.24 6.07 12.92
C PRO A 283 13.56 4.71 12.91
N MET A 284 12.69 4.53 13.87
CA MET A 284 11.74 3.42 13.94
C MET A 284 10.34 3.97 13.72
N VAL A 285 9.63 3.45 12.73
CA VAL A 285 8.21 3.77 12.51
C VAL A 285 7.39 2.73 13.24
N ILE A 286 6.55 3.17 14.17
CA ILE A 286 5.66 2.31 14.92
C ILE A 286 4.25 2.72 14.56
N ILE A 287 3.47 1.77 14.09
CA ILE A 287 2.09 1.96 13.74
C ILE A 287 1.29 0.96 14.57
N ILE A 288 0.43 1.46 15.45
CA ILE A 288 -0.51 0.66 16.19
C ILE A 288 -1.82 0.74 15.45
N LEU A 289 -2.29 -0.40 14.95
CA LEU A 289 -3.56 -0.52 14.25
C LEU A 289 -4.64 -1.01 15.22
N PRO A 290 -5.90 -0.61 15.08
CA PRO A 290 -6.97 -1.15 15.90
C PRO A 290 -7.19 -2.65 15.64
N LYS A 291 -7.85 -3.34 16.56
CA LYS A 291 -7.97 -4.80 16.78
C LYS A 291 -8.50 -5.65 15.61
N TYR A 292 -8.69 -5.17 14.42
CA TYR A 292 -9.46 -5.86 13.37
C TYR A 292 -8.67 -6.14 12.10
N LEU A 293 -7.44 -6.63 12.24
CA LEU A 293 -6.76 -7.33 11.15
C LEU A 293 -6.71 -8.82 11.42
#